data_d962ec085f0d8de24ee419377b5efc20
#
_entry.id   d962ec085f0d8de24ee419377b5efc20
#
_cell.length_a   1.000
_cell.length_b   1.000
_cell.length_c   1.000
_cell.angle_alpha   90.00
_cell.angle_beta   90.00
_cell.angle_gamma   90.00
#
_symmetry.space_group_name_H-M   'P 1'
#
loop_
_entity.id
_entity.type
_entity.pdbx_description
1 polymer ?
#
loop_
_entity_poly.entity_id
_entity_poly.type
_entity_poly.pdbx_seq_one_letter_code
_entity_poly.pdbx_strand_id
1 'polypeptide(L)'
;VAFAHQHNVTVEAELGHVGAGQNYENHGLTDSIYTEVEDVLAFIEQTNIDSLAISIGTAHGQYKGIPKLNFERLAEISEMTETPLVLHGGSSSGDDNLERCALNGISKINIFTDFLTGAFNKVNENEPKDYLELKALANEGMTEVLEHYFKVFHTK
;
A
#
# COMPACT_ATOMS: atom_id res chain seq x y z
N VAL A 1 -2.30 -21.60 -1.07
CA VAL A 1 -2.69 -21.43 0.34
C VAL A 1 -2.46 -22.72 1.12
N ALA A 2 -3.11 -23.86 0.78
CA ALA A 2 -3.01 -25.12 1.52
C ALA A 2 -1.56 -25.58 1.81
N PHE A 3 -0.65 -25.41 0.84
CA PHE A 3 0.77 -25.71 1.03
C PHE A 3 1.43 -24.77 2.06
N ALA A 4 1.18 -23.47 1.99
CA ALA A 4 1.72 -22.49 2.92
C ALA A 4 1.24 -22.74 4.37
N HIS A 5 -0.05 -23.00 4.53
CA HIS A 5 -0.65 -23.26 5.85
C HIS A 5 -0.09 -24.53 6.52
N GLN A 6 0.31 -25.56 5.76
CA GLN A 6 1.00 -26.74 6.32
C GLN A 6 2.35 -26.37 6.97
N HIS A 7 2.92 -25.24 6.60
CA HIS A 7 4.19 -24.73 7.12
C HIS A 7 4.02 -23.51 8.05
N ASN A 8 2.80 -23.20 8.49
CA ASN A 8 2.47 -22.02 9.30
C ASN A 8 2.89 -20.68 8.62
N VAL A 9 2.74 -20.61 7.31
CA VAL A 9 3.01 -19.42 6.50
C VAL A 9 1.70 -18.82 6.04
N THR A 10 1.49 -17.52 6.32
CA THR A 10 0.34 -16.74 5.85
C THR A 10 0.44 -16.45 4.36
N VAL A 11 -0.72 -16.28 3.73
CA VAL A 11 -0.83 -15.97 2.30
C VAL A 11 -1.65 -14.70 2.11
N GLU A 12 -1.02 -13.69 1.51
CA GLU A 12 -1.68 -12.51 1.00
C GLU A 12 -1.98 -12.71 -0.50
N ALA A 13 -3.16 -12.31 -0.93
CA ALA A 13 -3.52 -12.25 -2.35
C ALA A 13 -4.03 -10.87 -2.73
N GLU A 14 -4.09 -10.59 -4.02
CA GLU A 14 -4.62 -9.35 -4.59
C GLU A 14 -5.81 -9.67 -5.50
N LEU A 15 -6.90 -8.92 -5.33
CA LEU A 15 -8.07 -8.95 -6.19
C LEU A 15 -8.34 -7.55 -6.76
N GLY A 16 -8.51 -7.49 -8.07
CA GLY A 16 -8.57 -6.24 -8.82
C GLY A 16 -7.25 -5.92 -9.48
N HIS A 17 -7.05 -4.68 -9.88
CA HIS A 17 -5.85 -4.24 -10.58
C HIS A 17 -5.25 -3.00 -9.93
N VAL A 18 -4.07 -3.12 -9.36
CA VAL A 18 -3.28 -1.96 -8.93
C VAL A 18 -2.52 -1.43 -10.14
N GLY A 19 -2.79 -0.19 -10.52
CA GLY A 19 -2.16 0.45 -11.68
C GLY A 19 -0.64 0.54 -11.56
N ALA A 20 0.04 0.75 -12.68
CA ALA A 20 1.48 0.94 -12.72
C ALA A 20 1.84 2.31 -13.31
N GLY A 21 2.51 3.14 -12.51
CA GLY A 21 3.18 4.37 -12.95
C GLY A 21 2.28 5.47 -13.52
N GLN A 22 2.91 6.37 -14.29
CA GLN A 22 2.33 7.63 -14.79
C GLN A 22 1.15 7.48 -15.78
N ASN A 23 0.86 6.27 -16.26
CA ASN A 23 -0.19 6.02 -17.25
C ASN A 23 -1.54 5.58 -16.65
N TYR A 24 -1.62 5.53 -15.33
CA TYR A 24 -2.81 5.06 -14.62
C TYR A 24 -4.07 5.90 -14.92
N GLU A 25 -3.91 7.20 -15.14
CA GLU A 25 -5.03 8.13 -15.43
C GLU A 25 -5.62 7.99 -16.84
N ASN A 26 -5.00 7.20 -17.72
CA ASN A 26 -5.36 7.10 -19.15
C ASN A 26 -6.00 5.76 -19.55
N HIS A 27 -6.32 4.87 -18.60
CA HIS A 27 -7.08 3.67 -18.93
C HIS A 27 -8.51 4.05 -19.26
N GLY A 28 -8.88 3.84 -20.53
CA GLY A 28 -10.23 4.08 -21.03
C GLY A 28 -11.27 3.28 -20.23
N LEU A 29 -12.45 3.83 -20.15
CA LEU A 29 -13.64 3.48 -19.36
C LEU A 29 -14.18 2.04 -19.47
N THR A 30 -13.40 1.03 -19.84
CA THR A 30 -13.91 -0.31 -20.15
C THR A 30 -13.63 -1.37 -19.10
N ASP A 31 -12.63 -1.18 -18.23
CA ASP A 31 -12.37 -2.12 -17.13
C ASP A 31 -12.33 -1.35 -15.81
N SER A 32 -13.11 -1.81 -14.83
CA SER A 32 -13.07 -1.25 -13.47
C SER A 32 -11.66 -1.40 -12.90
N ILE A 33 -11.06 -0.27 -12.53
CA ILE A 33 -9.77 -0.24 -11.83
C ILE A 33 -9.93 -0.58 -10.35
N TYR A 34 -11.17 -0.72 -9.90
CA TYR A 34 -11.51 -1.02 -8.52
C TYR A 34 -11.84 -2.50 -8.36
N THR A 35 -11.57 -3.03 -7.18
CA THR A 35 -12.05 -4.37 -6.79
C THR A 35 -13.57 -4.37 -6.77
N GLU A 36 -14.20 -5.32 -7.47
CA GLU A 36 -15.65 -5.48 -7.44
C GLU A 36 -16.08 -6.15 -6.14
N VAL A 37 -17.08 -5.57 -5.49
CA VAL A 37 -17.54 -6.00 -4.14
C VAL A 37 -18.04 -7.45 -4.19
N GLU A 38 -18.77 -7.79 -5.23
CA GLU A 38 -19.39 -9.10 -5.44
C GLU A 38 -18.37 -10.25 -5.53
N ASP A 39 -17.15 -9.93 -5.96
CA ASP A 39 -16.10 -10.94 -6.15
C ASP A 39 -15.32 -11.23 -4.85
N VAL A 40 -15.34 -10.31 -3.88
CA VAL A 40 -14.53 -10.39 -2.66
C VAL A 40 -14.81 -11.66 -1.85
N LEU A 41 -16.08 -11.88 -1.48
CA LEU A 41 -16.45 -13.04 -0.66
C LEU A 41 -16.16 -14.35 -1.36
N ALA A 42 -16.55 -14.45 -2.63
CA ALA A 42 -16.30 -15.65 -3.43
C ALA A 42 -14.80 -15.95 -3.56
N PHE A 43 -13.96 -14.92 -3.72
CA PHE A 43 -12.52 -15.08 -3.79
C PHE A 43 -11.93 -15.56 -2.46
N ILE A 44 -12.31 -14.96 -1.33
CA ILE A 44 -11.85 -15.35 0.01
C ILE A 44 -12.26 -16.79 0.31
N GLU A 45 -13.53 -17.14 0.10
CA GLU A 45 -14.06 -18.49 0.35
C GLU A 45 -13.36 -19.57 -0.48
N GLN A 46 -13.10 -19.30 -1.76
CA GLN A 46 -12.46 -20.26 -2.66
C GLN A 46 -10.95 -20.41 -2.40
N THR A 47 -10.29 -19.36 -1.92
CA THR A 47 -8.84 -19.35 -1.77
C THR A 47 -8.37 -19.61 -0.34
N ASN A 48 -9.16 -19.27 0.67
CA ASN A 48 -8.83 -19.35 2.09
C ASN A 48 -7.52 -18.60 2.43
N ILE A 49 -7.37 -17.40 1.88
CA ILE A 49 -6.23 -16.49 2.14
C ILE A 49 -6.34 -15.85 3.53
N ASP A 50 -5.20 -15.33 4.02
CA ASP A 50 -5.12 -14.72 5.35
C ASP A 50 -5.25 -13.20 5.29
N SER A 51 -5.00 -12.57 4.14
CA SER A 51 -5.22 -11.14 3.89
C SER A 51 -5.46 -10.87 2.41
N LEU A 52 -6.24 -9.83 2.13
CA LEU A 52 -6.65 -9.45 0.78
C LEU A 52 -6.23 -8.04 0.43
N ALA A 53 -5.36 -7.89 -0.56
CA ALA A 53 -5.10 -6.60 -1.18
C ALA A 53 -6.22 -6.24 -2.15
N ILE A 54 -6.76 -5.03 -2.00
CA ILE A 54 -7.85 -4.49 -2.81
C ILE A 54 -7.41 -3.25 -3.58
N SER A 55 -8.01 -3.05 -4.74
CA SER A 55 -7.80 -1.87 -5.57
C SER A 55 -8.92 -0.85 -5.34
N ILE A 56 -8.55 0.29 -4.78
CA ILE A 56 -9.46 1.42 -4.53
C ILE A 56 -8.97 2.73 -5.19
N GLY A 57 -8.05 2.63 -6.12
CA GLY A 57 -7.53 3.76 -6.89
C GLY A 57 -6.07 4.10 -6.62
N THR A 58 -5.31 3.23 -5.99
CA THR A 58 -3.85 3.35 -5.87
C THR A 58 -3.12 2.74 -7.07
N ALA A 59 -1.87 3.15 -7.27
CA ALA A 59 -0.96 2.61 -8.27
C ALA A 59 0.46 2.47 -7.71
N HIS A 60 1.26 1.60 -8.30
CA HIS A 60 2.66 1.46 -7.94
C HIS A 60 3.52 2.58 -8.55
N GLY A 61 4.44 3.12 -7.76
CA GLY A 61 5.41 4.16 -8.18
C GLY A 61 4.99 5.57 -7.77
N GLN A 62 5.54 6.57 -8.47
CA GLN A 62 5.25 7.98 -8.17
C GLN A 62 4.00 8.46 -8.94
N TYR A 63 3.14 9.16 -8.25
CA TYR A 63 2.00 9.84 -8.86
C TYR A 63 2.40 11.22 -9.39
N LYS A 64 1.67 11.72 -10.39
CA LYS A 64 1.77 13.12 -10.85
C LYS A 64 1.08 14.11 -9.91
N GLY A 65 0.21 13.61 -9.06
CA GLY A 65 -0.54 14.34 -8.05
C GLY A 65 -1.13 13.36 -7.04
N ILE A 66 -1.83 13.86 -6.03
CA ILE A 66 -2.47 13.00 -5.02
C ILE A 66 -3.61 12.21 -5.69
N PRO A 67 -3.61 10.86 -5.63
CA PRO A 67 -4.65 10.04 -6.24
C PRO A 67 -5.99 10.23 -5.53
N LYS A 68 -7.07 10.10 -6.30
CA LYS A 68 -8.42 10.08 -5.75
C LYS A 68 -8.79 8.64 -5.42
N LEU A 69 -8.85 8.30 -4.14
CA LEU A 69 -9.24 6.96 -3.68
C LEU A 69 -10.77 6.84 -3.53
N ASN A 70 -11.27 5.64 -3.78
CA ASN A 70 -12.68 5.31 -3.63
C ASN A 70 -12.96 4.78 -2.21
N PHE A 71 -13.24 5.67 -1.28
CA PHE A 71 -13.51 5.33 0.11
C PHE A 71 -14.90 4.71 0.33
N GLU A 72 -15.85 4.93 -0.58
CA GLU A 72 -17.15 4.26 -0.56
C GLU A 72 -16.95 2.77 -0.82
N ARG A 73 -16.15 2.42 -1.83
CA ARG A 73 -15.78 1.04 -2.14
C ARG A 73 -15.00 0.38 -0.99
N LEU A 74 -14.10 1.12 -0.33
CA LEU A 74 -13.39 0.62 0.85
C LEU A 74 -14.36 0.27 1.98
N ALA A 75 -15.32 1.14 2.26
CA ALA A 75 -16.32 0.91 3.30
C ALA A 75 -17.19 -0.32 2.99
N GLU A 76 -17.71 -0.43 1.76
CA GLU A 76 -18.50 -1.58 1.30
C GLU A 76 -17.74 -2.90 1.50
N ILE A 77 -16.47 -2.97 1.07
CA ILE A 77 -15.66 -4.19 1.23
C ILE A 77 -15.34 -4.46 2.70
N SER A 78 -14.97 -3.42 3.47
CA SER A 78 -14.62 -3.57 4.89
C SER A 78 -15.79 -4.05 5.76
N GLU A 79 -17.02 -3.67 5.43
CA GLU A 79 -18.22 -4.15 6.11
C GLU A 79 -18.58 -5.61 5.76
N MET A 80 -18.10 -6.10 4.63
CA MET A 80 -18.47 -7.40 4.08
C MET A 80 -17.60 -8.55 4.61
N THR A 81 -16.36 -8.30 5.03
CA THR A 81 -15.40 -9.33 5.42
C THR A 81 -14.61 -8.97 6.67
N GLU A 82 -14.28 -9.98 7.48
CA GLU A 82 -13.32 -9.86 8.58
C GLU A 82 -11.89 -10.18 8.14
N THR A 83 -11.68 -10.63 6.89
CA THR A 83 -10.34 -10.84 6.35
C THR A 83 -9.57 -9.52 6.30
N PRO A 84 -8.37 -9.44 6.90
CA PRO A 84 -7.57 -8.21 6.90
C PRO A 84 -7.36 -7.66 5.50
N LEU A 85 -7.71 -6.38 5.28
CA LEU A 85 -7.54 -5.71 4.00
C LEU A 85 -6.16 -5.05 3.90
N VAL A 86 -5.60 -5.08 2.70
CA VAL A 86 -4.28 -4.55 2.38
C VAL A 86 -4.39 -3.49 1.29
N LEU A 87 -3.61 -2.41 1.42
CA LEU A 87 -3.44 -1.39 0.39
C LEU A 87 -2.06 -1.51 -0.23
N HIS A 88 -1.99 -1.80 -1.53
CA HIS A 88 -0.77 -1.67 -2.33
C HIS A 88 -0.66 -0.25 -2.91
N GLY A 89 0.57 0.16 -3.27
CA GLY A 89 0.80 1.46 -3.88
C GLY A 89 0.59 2.66 -2.95
N GLY A 90 0.89 2.52 -1.65
CA GLY A 90 0.69 3.58 -0.65
C GLY A 90 1.65 4.76 -0.79
N SER A 91 2.85 4.56 -1.36
CA SER A 91 3.83 5.64 -1.53
C SER A 91 3.25 6.82 -2.30
N SER A 92 3.51 8.05 -1.80
CA SER A 92 3.07 9.30 -2.43
C SER A 92 1.55 9.45 -2.61
N SER A 93 0.74 8.65 -1.90
CA SER A 93 -0.73 8.73 -1.95
C SER A 93 -1.32 9.90 -1.15
N GLY A 94 -0.50 10.57 -0.34
CA GLY A 94 -0.91 11.65 0.56
C GLY A 94 -1.36 11.17 1.93
N ASP A 95 -0.94 11.88 2.97
CA ASP A 95 -1.17 11.52 4.36
C ASP A 95 -2.65 11.38 4.70
N ASP A 96 -3.50 12.32 4.26
CA ASP A 96 -4.94 12.28 4.49
C ASP A 96 -5.60 11.01 3.90
N ASN A 97 -5.16 10.60 2.71
CA ASN A 97 -5.64 9.37 2.07
C ASN A 97 -5.23 8.14 2.87
N LEU A 98 -3.96 8.09 3.30
CA LEU A 98 -3.40 6.96 4.03
C LEU A 98 -3.98 6.84 5.43
N GLU A 99 -4.14 7.95 6.14
CA GLU A 99 -4.82 8.02 7.45
C GLU A 99 -6.26 7.50 7.33
N ARG A 100 -7.00 7.99 6.34
CA ARG A 100 -8.38 7.52 6.08
C ARG A 100 -8.44 6.03 5.75
N CYS A 101 -7.49 5.49 4.99
CA CYS A 101 -7.41 4.06 4.73
C CYS A 101 -7.23 3.27 6.03
N ALA A 102 -6.28 3.67 6.87
CA ALA A 102 -6.00 3.01 8.15
C ALA A 102 -7.21 3.06 9.11
N LEU A 103 -7.92 4.18 9.14
CA LEU A 103 -9.11 4.35 10.00
C LEU A 103 -10.38 3.66 9.47
N ASN A 104 -10.43 3.30 8.18
CA ASN A 104 -11.61 2.74 7.53
C ASN A 104 -11.44 1.30 7.03
N GLY A 105 -10.57 0.52 7.67
CA GLY A 105 -10.54 -0.93 7.47
C GLY A 105 -9.30 -1.51 6.80
N ILE A 106 -8.35 -0.68 6.32
CA ILE A 106 -7.07 -1.19 5.85
C ILE A 106 -6.17 -1.54 7.04
N SER A 107 -5.77 -2.81 7.11
CA SER A 107 -4.93 -3.36 8.18
C SER A 107 -3.43 -3.32 7.88
N LYS A 108 -3.04 -3.27 6.60
CA LYS A 108 -1.66 -3.24 6.13
C LYS A 108 -1.53 -2.33 4.91
N ILE A 109 -0.48 -1.50 4.88
CA ILE A 109 -0.19 -0.61 3.75
C ILE A 109 1.23 -0.85 3.26
N ASN A 110 1.40 -1.09 1.96
CA ASN A 110 2.70 -1.25 1.34
C ASN A 110 3.25 0.10 0.89
N ILE A 111 4.39 0.51 1.46
CA ILE A 111 5.11 1.73 1.15
C ILE A 111 6.56 1.36 0.83
N PHE A 112 7.05 1.79 -0.32
CA PHE A 112 8.42 1.49 -0.76
C PHE A 112 9.15 2.72 -1.28
N THR A 113 8.59 3.40 -2.28
CA THR A 113 9.24 4.52 -2.97
C THR A 113 9.60 5.66 -2.04
N ASP A 114 8.76 5.96 -1.05
CA ASP A 114 9.00 7.07 -0.12
C ASP A 114 10.19 6.78 0.79
N PHE A 115 10.40 5.53 1.20
CA PHE A 115 11.60 5.12 1.94
C PHE A 115 12.87 5.31 1.13
N LEU A 116 12.86 4.91 -0.15
CA LEU A 116 14.02 5.10 -1.03
C LEU A 116 14.29 6.58 -1.29
N THR A 117 13.23 7.38 -1.45
CA THR A 117 13.33 8.83 -1.63
C THR A 117 13.90 9.50 -0.38
N GLY A 118 13.42 9.13 0.80
CA GLY A 118 13.95 9.63 2.07
C GLY A 118 15.43 9.31 2.25
N ALA A 119 15.81 8.05 1.99
CA ALA A 119 17.21 7.62 2.02
C ALA A 119 18.08 8.42 1.06
N PHE A 120 17.63 8.55 -0.19
CA PHE A 120 18.38 9.28 -1.23
C PHE A 120 18.55 10.76 -0.91
N ASN A 121 17.48 11.42 -0.46
CA ASN A 121 17.54 12.84 -0.10
C ASN A 121 18.52 13.08 1.06
N LYS A 122 18.45 12.25 2.12
CA LYS A 122 19.34 12.37 3.26
C LYS A 122 20.81 12.21 2.87
N VAL A 123 21.12 11.26 2.00
CA VAL A 123 22.47 11.05 1.46
C VAL A 123 22.95 12.27 0.65
N ASN A 124 22.09 12.79 -0.24
CA ASN A 124 22.44 13.93 -1.10
C ASN A 124 22.67 15.23 -0.31
N GLU A 125 21.91 15.46 0.76
CA GLU A 125 22.01 16.65 1.59
C GLU A 125 23.30 16.68 2.43
N ASN A 126 23.93 15.53 2.69
CA ASN A 126 25.03 15.40 3.65
C ASN A 126 26.39 14.99 3.03
N GLU A 127 26.46 14.69 1.74
CA GLU A 127 27.70 14.38 1.00
C GLU A 127 28.64 13.38 1.74
N PRO A 128 28.25 12.11 1.90
CA PRO A 128 29.01 11.13 2.69
C PRO A 128 30.41 10.91 2.16
N LYS A 129 31.41 10.75 3.05
CA LYS A 129 32.83 10.58 2.73
C LYS A 129 33.21 9.13 2.45
N ASP A 130 32.44 8.19 2.95
CA ASP A 130 32.67 6.76 2.75
C ASP A 130 31.35 5.97 2.75
N TYR A 131 31.45 4.66 2.51
CA TYR A 131 30.27 3.79 2.42
C TYR A 131 29.55 3.59 3.77
N LEU A 132 30.27 3.65 4.90
CA LEU A 132 29.65 3.51 6.23
C LEU A 132 28.79 4.72 6.55
N GLU A 133 29.30 5.92 6.25
CA GLU A 133 28.56 7.16 6.42
C GLU A 133 27.35 7.22 5.47
N LEU A 134 27.51 6.83 4.20
CA LEU A 134 26.40 6.72 3.23
C LEU A 134 25.31 5.80 3.76
N LYS A 135 25.67 4.61 4.26
CA LYS A 135 24.70 3.66 4.80
C LYS A 135 23.99 4.19 6.04
N ALA A 136 24.72 4.87 6.93
CA ALA A 136 24.13 5.48 8.12
C ALA A 136 23.11 6.55 7.75
N LEU A 137 23.44 7.47 6.86
CA LEU A 137 22.56 8.51 6.34
C LEU A 137 21.33 7.93 5.63
N ALA A 138 21.49 6.91 4.79
CA ALA A 138 20.39 6.26 4.13
C ALA A 138 19.41 5.62 5.14
N ASN A 139 19.93 4.96 6.18
CA ASN A 139 19.10 4.39 7.24
C ASN A 139 18.38 5.48 8.04
N GLU A 140 19.05 6.59 8.35
CA GLU A 140 18.44 7.74 9.03
C GLU A 140 17.28 8.30 8.22
N GLY A 141 17.46 8.55 6.91
CA GLY A 141 16.39 9.02 6.04
C GLY A 141 15.20 8.06 5.95
N MET A 142 15.43 6.74 5.92
CA MET A 142 14.35 5.76 5.98
C MET A 142 13.65 5.75 7.33
N THR A 143 14.40 5.93 8.43
CA THR A 143 13.82 6.01 9.78
C THR A 143 12.91 7.21 9.94
N GLU A 144 13.30 8.38 9.44
CA GLU A 144 12.46 9.59 9.45
C GLU A 144 11.12 9.36 8.71
N VAL A 145 11.16 8.68 7.56
CA VAL A 145 9.94 8.30 6.82
C VAL A 145 9.08 7.32 7.62
N LEU A 146 9.68 6.33 8.28
CA LEU A 146 8.95 5.38 9.12
C LEU A 146 8.27 6.06 10.31
N GLU A 147 8.98 6.94 11.01
CA GLU A 147 8.44 7.72 12.12
C GLU A 147 7.28 8.64 11.69
N HIS A 148 7.37 9.21 10.49
CA HIS A 148 6.28 9.98 9.90
C HIS A 148 5.04 9.11 9.71
N TYR A 149 5.17 7.93 9.09
CA TYR A 149 4.03 7.03 8.86
C TYR A 149 3.45 6.43 10.14
N PHE A 150 4.25 6.23 11.18
CA PHE A 150 3.70 5.84 12.50
C PHE A 150 2.73 6.90 13.05
N LYS A 151 3.00 8.18 12.79
CA LYS A 151 2.09 9.27 13.18
C LYS A 151 0.83 9.28 12.31
N VAL A 152 0.99 9.15 10.98
CA VAL A 152 -0.12 9.10 10.02
C VAL A 152 -1.08 7.96 10.33
N PHE A 153 -0.55 6.78 10.69
CA PHE A 153 -1.35 5.58 10.98
C PHE A 153 -1.80 5.46 12.45
N HIS A 154 -1.51 6.45 13.28
CA HIS A 154 -1.79 6.40 14.73
C HIS A 154 -1.24 5.15 15.41
N THR A 155 -0.08 4.65 14.95
CA THR A 155 0.57 3.47 15.51
C THR A 155 1.03 3.74 16.95
N LYS A 156 0.75 2.79 17.84
CA LYS A 156 1.07 2.89 19.28
C LYS A 156 2.37 2.19 19.60
#